data_e61280b7e4fa3c12b9f6779498b6d54e
#
_entry.id   e61280b7e4fa3c12b9f6779498b6d54e
#
_cell.length_a   1.000
_cell.length_b   1.000
_cell.length_c   1.000
_cell.angle_alpha   90.00
_cell.angle_beta   90.00
_cell.angle_gamma   90.00
#
_symmetry.space_group_name_H-M   'P 1'
#
loop_
_entity.id
_entity.type
_entity.pdbx_description
1 polymer ?
#
loop_
_entity_poly.entity_id
_entity_poly.type
_entity_poly.pdbx_seq_one_letter_code
_entity_poly.pdbx_strand_id
1 'polypeptide(L)'
;EVPLATVWNGLRVQGRADGWDPDARRVEEIKTHRGDVALIAPNRRALHRAQAMVYGHILCEQLGLEGLEIALVYFNIDTQTETPLPQWHSAAELRAHFEDLCTRYAGWARAERAHRVARDAALRELAFPFPSFRAGQRALAEAVYRTHRHGRVLMAQAPTGIGKTLATLFAALKAAPADGPDTGTDKVFYLTAKTPGRQLALDALATLTQAGTPRAIPLR
;
A
#
# COMPACT_ATOMS: atom_id res chain seq x y z
N GLU A 1 -7.00 -14.11 -21.64
CA GLU A 1 -6.01 -13.44 -20.77
C GLU A 1 -4.59 -13.86 -21.11
N VAL A 2 -3.67 -12.91 -21.26
CA VAL A 2 -2.27 -13.17 -21.64
C VAL A 2 -1.36 -12.76 -20.49
N PRO A 3 -0.61 -13.68 -19.90
CA PRO A 3 0.34 -13.36 -18.84
C PRO A 3 1.55 -12.61 -19.42
N LEU A 4 1.90 -11.50 -18.81
CA LEU A 4 2.99 -10.62 -19.23
C LEU A 4 3.93 -10.36 -18.05
N ALA A 5 5.23 -10.33 -18.30
CA ALA A 5 6.22 -9.99 -17.30
C ALA A 5 7.49 -9.43 -17.95
N THR A 6 8.10 -8.45 -17.31
CA THR A 6 9.43 -7.93 -17.65
C THR A 6 10.19 -7.53 -16.39
N VAL A 7 11.49 -7.22 -16.53
CA VAL A 7 12.33 -6.73 -15.44
C VAL A 7 12.98 -5.41 -15.85
N TRP A 8 12.72 -4.36 -15.08
CA TRP A 8 13.32 -3.04 -15.27
C TRP A 8 14.19 -2.69 -14.07
N ASN A 9 15.49 -2.54 -14.26
CA ASN A 9 16.46 -2.19 -13.20
C ASN A 9 16.28 -3.01 -11.90
N GLY A 10 16.01 -4.32 -12.03
CA GLY A 10 15.76 -5.21 -10.90
C GLY A 10 14.32 -5.20 -10.35
N LEU A 11 13.47 -4.28 -10.83
CA LEU A 11 12.03 -4.27 -10.52
C LEU A 11 11.31 -5.25 -11.46
N ARG A 12 10.71 -6.30 -10.91
CA ARG A 12 9.85 -7.20 -11.69
C ARG A 12 8.46 -6.59 -11.82
N VAL A 13 8.02 -6.38 -13.07
CA VAL A 13 6.69 -5.91 -13.42
C VAL A 13 5.96 -7.07 -14.11
N GLN A 14 4.77 -7.41 -13.62
CA GLN A 14 3.97 -8.51 -14.18
C GLN A 14 2.49 -8.19 -14.10
N GLY A 15 1.72 -8.76 -15.00
CA GLY A 15 0.27 -8.64 -15.06
C GLY A 15 -0.34 -9.59 -16.06
N ARG A 16 -1.61 -9.39 -16.37
CA ARG A 16 -2.34 -10.12 -17.40
C ARG A 16 -3.14 -9.12 -18.22
N ALA A 17 -2.93 -9.12 -19.54
CA ALA A 17 -3.81 -8.40 -20.46
C ALA A 17 -5.09 -9.21 -20.64
N ASP A 18 -6.22 -8.52 -20.76
CA ASP A 18 -7.52 -9.17 -20.98
C ASP A 18 -7.60 -9.83 -22.36
N GLY A 19 -7.03 -9.16 -23.39
CA GLY A 19 -6.95 -9.67 -24.77
C GLY A 19 -5.65 -9.29 -25.47
N TRP A 20 -5.21 -10.14 -26.40
CA TRP A 20 -4.17 -9.87 -27.38
C TRP A 20 -4.57 -10.45 -28.74
N ASP A 21 -4.67 -9.63 -29.75
CA ASP A 21 -4.89 -9.99 -31.15
C ASP A 21 -3.58 -9.77 -31.91
N PRO A 22 -2.87 -10.85 -32.28
CA PRO A 22 -1.60 -10.75 -32.98
C PRO A 22 -1.75 -10.26 -34.43
N ASP A 23 -2.87 -10.51 -35.10
CA ASP A 23 -3.11 -10.12 -36.50
C ASP A 23 -3.37 -8.60 -36.57
N ALA A 24 -4.17 -8.08 -35.65
CA ALA A 24 -4.43 -6.65 -35.53
C ALA A 24 -3.32 -5.91 -34.76
N ARG A 25 -2.38 -6.62 -34.14
CA ARG A 25 -1.38 -6.08 -33.19
C ARG A 25 -2.07 -5.20 -32.14
N ARG A 26 -3.11 -5.74 -31.50
CA ARG A 26 -3.96 -5.02 -30.58
C ARG A 26 -3.94 -5.69 -29.21
N VAL A 27 -3.63 -4.90 -28.16
CA VAL A 27 -3.85 -5.31 -26.77
C VAL A 27 -5.14 -4.68 -26.25
N GLU A 28 -5.94 -5.47 -25.55
CA GLU A 28 -7.24 -5.05 -25.04
C GLU A 28 -7.23 -5.04 -23.50
N GLU A 29 -7.81 -3.99 -22.96
CA GLU A 29 -8.12 -3.83 -21.53
C GLU A 29 -9.63 -3.65 -21.39
N ILE A 30 -10.30 -4.64 -20.82
CA ILE A 30 -11.76 -4.71 -20.75
C ILE A 30 -12.25 -4.21 -19.39
N LYS A 31 -13.19 -3.29 -19.39
CA LYS A 31 -13.79 -2.75 -18.17
C LYS A 31 -15.30 -2.76 -18.24
N THR A 32 -15.94 -3.32 -17.23
CA THR A 32 -17.40 -3.28 -17.12
C THR A 32 -17.88 -1.93 -16.59
N HIS A 33 -19.02 -1.48 -17.07
CA HIS A 33 -19.67 -0.26 -16.60
C HIS A 33 -21.20 -0.37 -16.68
N ARG A 34 -21.89 0.63 -16.13
CA ARG A 34 -23.32 0.86 -16.27
C ARG A 34 -23.56 2.27 -16.80
N GLY A 35 -24.68 2.46 -17.50
CA GLY A 35 -25.05 3.76 -18.05
C GLY A 35 -24.18 4.20 -19.23
N ASP A 36 -24.03 5.50 -19.44
CA ASP A 36 -23.28 6.07 -20.55
C ASP A 36 -21.76 6.02 -20.31
N VAL A 37 -21.02 5.45 -21.25
CA VAL A 37 -19.56 5.41 -21.26
C VAL A 37 -18.94 6.81 -21.22
N ALA A 38 -19.60 7.82 -21.78
CA ALA A 38 -19.13 9.20 -21.77
C ALA A 38 -19.01 9.79 -20.35
N LEU A 39 -19.79 9.27 -19.40
CA LEU A 39 -19.79 9.70 -18.01
C LEU A 39 -18.66 9.07 -17.16
N ILE A 40 -17.90 8.14 -17.70
CA ILE A 40 -16.72 7.61 -17.01
C ILE A 40 -15.70 8.73 -16.80
N ALA A 41 -15.37 9.00 -15.55
CA ALA A 41 -14.48 10.10 -15.19
C ALA A 41 -13.12 10.02 -15.92
N PRO A 42 -12.58 11.16 -16.41
CA PRO A 42 -11.33 11.16 -17.18
C PRO A 42 -10.13 10.52 -16.45
N ASN A 43 -9.99 10.73 -15.14
CA ASN A 43 -8.95 10.12 -14.32
C ASN A 43 -9.06 8.59 -14.28
N ARG A 44 -10.27 8.04 -14.28
CA ARG A 44 -10.52 6.60 -14.33
C ARG A 44 -10.12 6.01 -15.69
N ARG A 45 -10.48 6.68 -16.79
CA ARG A 45 -10.03 6.29 -18.13
C ARG A 45 -8.52 6.36 -18.28
N ALA A 46 -7.90 7.41 -17.72
CA ALA A 46 -6.44 7.54 -17.72
C ALA A 46 -5.75 6.38 -16.99
N LEU A 47 -6.31 5.92 -15.85
CA LEU A 47 -5.79 4.77 -15.12
C LEU A 47 -5.89 3.47 -15.95
N HIS A 48 -7.03 3.21 -16.58
CA HIS A 48 -7.22 2.03 -17.44
C HIS A 48 -6.25 2.07 -18.64
N ARG A 49 -6.08 3.25 -19.25
CA ARG A 49 -5.12 3.43 -20.33
C ARG A 49 -3.69 3.20 -19.88
N ALA A 50 -3.30 3.73 -18.73
CA ALA A 50 -1.96 3.56 -18.18
C ALA A 50 -1.64 2.07 -17.96
N GLN A 51 -2.59 1.27 -17.47
CA GLN A 51 -2.46 -0.17 -17.33
C GLN A 51 -2.22 -0.85 -18.69
N ALA A 52 -3.05 -0.56 -19.67
CA ALA A 52 -2.94 -1.12 -21.02
C ALA A 52 -1.63 -0.72 -21.72
N MET A 53 -1.15 0.51 -21.52
CA MET A 53 0.14 0.98 -22.05
C MET A 53 1.33 0.21 -21.46
N VAL A 54 1.27 -0.17 -20.18
CA VAL A 54 2.30 -1.05 -19.57
C VAL A 54 2.30 -2.42 -20.25
N TYR A 55 1.14 -3.00 -20.50
CA TYR A 55 1.04 -4.28 -21.22
C TYR A 55 1.52 -4.15 -22.67
N GLY A 56 1.17 -3.06 -23.34
CA GLY A 56 1.65 -2.75 -24.67
C GLY A 56 3.17 -2.65 -24.76
N HIS A 57 3.81 -2.00 -23.77
CA HIS A 57 5.27 -1.95 -23.71
C HIS A 57 5.88 -3.36 -23.62
N ILE A 58 5.37 -4.20 -22.69
CA ILE A 58 5.90 -5.55 -22.49
C ILE A 58 5.74 -6.39 -23.76
N LEU A 59 4.60 -6.29 -24.45
CA LEU A 59 4.37 -6.96 -25.72
C LEU A 59 5.32 -6.48 -26.82
N CYS A 60 5.51 -5.17 -26.97
CA CYS A 60 6.46 -4.62 -27.94
C CYS A 60 7.89 -5.14 -27.69
N GLU A 61 8.31 -5.17 -26.41
CA GLU A 61 9.63 -5.67 -26.04
C GLU A 61 9.78 -7.17 -26.34
N GLN A 62 8.81 -7.99 -25.96
CA GLN A 62 8.86 -9.45 -26.13
C GLN A 62 8.76 -9.90 -27.58
N LEU A 63 7.98 -9.18 -28.39
CA LEU A 63 7.68 -9.55 -29.79
C LEU A 63 8.48 -8.73 -30.81
N GLY A 64 9.31 -7.77 -30.38
CA GLY A 64 10.10 -6.91 -31.27
C GLY A 64 9.24 -5.99 -32.15
N LEU A 65 8.10 -5.49 -31.63
CA LEU A 65 7.19 -4.65 -32.39
C LEU A 65 7.61 -3.17 -32.31
N GLU A 66 7.44 -2.44 -33.42
CA GLU A 66 7.67 -0.99 -33.49
C GLU A 66 6.53 -0.18 -32.85
N GLY A 67 5.39 -0.81 -32.63
CA GLY A 67 4.20 -0.25 -32.00
C GLY A 67 3.02 -1.21 -32.08
N LEU A 68 1.95 -0.87 -31.37
CA LEU A 68 0.71 -1.63 -31.37
C LEU A 68 -0.49 -0.74 -31.04
N GLU A 69 -1.68 -1.25 -31.26
CA GLU A 69 -2.92 -0.62 -30.88
C GLU A 69 -3.32 -1.02 -29.47
N ILE A 70 -3.64 -0.04 -28.64
CA ILE A 70 -4.25 -0.24 -27.33
C ILE A 70 -5.74 0.05 -27.44
N ALA A 71 -6.59 -0.93 -27.14
CA ALA A 71 -8.02 -0.79 -27.08
C ALA A 71 -8.53 -0.87 -25.65
N LEU A 72 -9.10 0.24 -25.15
CA LEU A 72 -9.93 0.18 -23.96
C LEU A 72 -11.33 -0.25 -24.37
N VAL A 73 -11.76 -1.43 -23.94
CA VAL A 73 -13.07 -1.96 -24.26
C VAL A 73 -13.98 -1.81 -23.04
N TYR A 74 -14.98 -0.94 -23.17
CA TYR A 74 -15.98 -0.75 -22.12
C TYR A 74 -17.22 -1.60 -22.40
N PHE A 75 -17.43 -2.65 -21.61
CA PHE A 75 -18.59 -3.51 -21.68
C PHE A 75 -19.71 -3.01 -20.78
N ASN A 76 -20.83 -2.60 -21.38
CA ASN A 76 -22.02 -2.19 -20.63
C ASN A 76 -22.81 -3.43 -20.20
N ILE A 77 -22.90 -3.68 -18.89
CA ILE A 77 -23.55 -4.88 -18.35
C ILE A 77 -25.08 -4.84 -18.43
N ASP A 78 -25.70 -3.66 -18.60
CA ASP A 78 -27.14 -3.51 -18.71
C ASP A 78 -27.63 -3.76 -20.15
N THR A 79 -26.86 -3.25 -21.14
CA THR A 79 -27.21 -3.37 -22.57
C THR A 79 -26.45 -4.49 -23.29
N GLN A 80 -25.46 -5.09 -22.64
CA GLN A 80 -24.56 -6.12 -23.20
C GLN A 80 -23.86 -5.66 -24.48
N THR A 81 -23.50 -4.37 -24.55
CA THR A 81 -22.80 -3.76 -25.67
C THR A 81 -21.36 -3.39 -25.32
N GLU A 82 -20.48 -3.53 -26.30
CA GLU A 82 -19.09 -3.11 -26.19
C GLU A 82 -18.86 -1.76 -26.84
N THR A 83 -18.03 -0.95 -26.23
CA THR A 83 -17.56 0.31 -26.77
C THR A 83 -16.04 0.30 -26.77
N PRO A 84 -15.39 -0.11 -27.88
CA PRO A 84 -13.95 -0.09 -28.00
C PRO A 84 -13.45 1.34 -28.27
N LEU A 85 -12.36 1.72 -27.60
CA LEU A 85 -11.66 2.99 -27.77
C LEU A 85 -10.19 2.69 -28.15
N PRO A 86 -9.94 2.32 -29.42
CA PRO A 86 -8.61 1.98 -29.89
C PRO A 86 -7.75 3.23 -30.08
N GLN A 87 -6.46 3.09 -29.82
CA GLN A 87 -5.45 4.10 -30.08
C GLN A 87 -4.11 3.45 -30.37
N TRP A 88 -3.49 3.82 -31.47
CA TRP A 88 -2.14 3.38 -31.81
C TRP A 88 -1.10 4.10 -30.96
N HIS A 89 -0.08 3.33 -30.53
CA HIS A 89 1.09 3.83 -29.83
C HIS A 89 2.37 3.20 -30.40
N SER A 90 3.39 4.02 -30.59
CA SER A 90 4.72 3.53 -30.92
C SER A 90 5.37 2.83 -29.73
N ALA A 91 6.29 1.89 -29.97
CA ALA A 91 7.07 1.24 -28.92
C ALA A 91 7.86 2.26 -28.09
N ALA A 92 8.33 3.36 -28.70
CA ALA A 92 9.03 4.43 -28.01
C ALA A 92 8.14 5.17 -26.99
N GLU A 93 6.89 5.50 -27.37
CA GLU A 93 5.92 6.13 -26.46
C GLU A 93 5.54 5.20 -25.30
N LEU A 94 5.30 3.91 -25.58
CA LEU A 94 4.98 2.92 -24.58
C LEU A 94 6.13 2.70 -23.61
N ARG A 95 7.37 2.64 -24.11
CA ARG A 95 8.58 2.57 -23.31
C ARG A 95 8.73 3.77 -22.40
N ALA A 96 8.59 4.99 -22.94
CA ALA A 96 8.71 6.21 -22.14
C ALA A 96 7.70 6.25 -21.00
N HIS A 97 6.44 5.85 -21.27
CA HIS A 97 5.39 5.74 -20.26
C HIS A 97 5.74 4.71 -19.18
N PHE A 98 6.19 3.53 -19.58
CA PHE A 98 6.58 2.45 -18.66
C PHE A 98 7.75 2.87 -17.77
N GLU A 99 8.80 3.45 -18.35
CA GLU A 99 9.99 3.89 -17.62
C GLU A 99 9.68 5.04 -16.64
N ASP A 100 8.78 5.98 -16.98
CA ASP A 100 8.32 7.02 -16.06
C ASP A 100 7.61 6.40 -14.86
N LEU A 101 6.67 5.49 -15.08
CA LEU A 101 5.95 4.80 -14.00
C LEU A 101 6.90 4.01 -13.10
N CYS A 102 7.82 3.24 -13.68
CA CYS A 102 8.80 2.46 -12.94
C CYS A 102 9.75 3.36 -12.13
N THR A 103 10.20 4.47 -12.70
CA THR A 103 11.07 5.44 -12.02
C THR A 103 10.38 6.05 -10.81
N ARG A 104 9.13 6.48 -10.96
CA ARG A 104 8.33 7.05 -9.84
C ARG A 104 8.07 6.01 -8.76
N TYR A 105 7.68 4.79 -9.16
CA TYR A 105 7.47 3.70 -8.21
C TYR A 105 8.76 3.34 -7.45
N ALA A 106 9.88 3.19 -8.15
CA ALA A 106 11.16 2.87 -7.53
C ALA A 106 11.64 3.98 -6.58
N GLY A 107 11.38 5.25 -6.92
CA GLY A 107 11.63 6.40 -6.05
C GLY A 107 10.82 6.31 -4.76
N TRP A 108 9.52 6.07 -4.89
CA TRP A 108 8.62 5.89 -3.74
C TRP A 108 9.04 4.67 -2.89
N ALA A 109 9.30 3.52 -3.51
CA ALA A 109 9.66 2.29 -2.79
C ALA A 109 10.97 2.44 -1.99
N ARG A 110 11.97 3.17 -2.55
CA ARG A 110 13.22 3.50 -1.83
C ARG A 110 12.96 4.42 -0.64
N ALA A 111 12.15 5.46 -0.83
CA ALA A 111 11.79 6.39 0.25
C ALA A 111 11.00 5.66 1.36
N GLU A 112 10.06 4.80 0.99
CA GLU A 112 9.29 3.99 1.93
C GLU A 112 10.19 3.02 2.72
N ARG A 113 11.13 2.36 2.04
CA ARG A 113 12.10 1.48 2.71
C ARG A 113 12.98 2.25 3.69
N ALA A 114 13.51 3.40 3.28
CA ALA A 114 14.31 4.25 4.17
C ALA A 114 13.51 4.72 5.38
N HIS A 115 12.23 5.12 5.16
CA HIS A 115 11.32 5.48 6.25
C HIS A 115 11.09 4.32 7.22
N ARG A 116 10.83 3.11 6.71
CA ARG A 116 10.64 1.90 7.57
C ARG A 116 11.87 1.59 8.41
N VAL A 117 13.06 1.66 7.81
CA VAL A 117 14.32 1.44 8.54
C VAL A 117 14.50 2.47 9.67
N ALA A 118 14.28 3.75 9.38
CA ALA A 118 14.39 4.82 10.36
C ALA A 118 13.32 4.70 11.47
N ARG A 119 12.07 4.39 11.08
CA ARG A 119 10.96 4.12 12.02
C ARG A 119 11.31 2.97 12.97
N ASP A 120 11.75 1.84 12.42
CA ASP A 120 12.02 0.65 13.22
C ASP A 120 13.20 0.86 14.17
N ALA A 121 14.23 1.59 13.76
CA ALA A 121 15.30 2.01 14.64
C ALA A 121 14.78 2.87 15.80
N ALA A 122 13.96 3.89 15.49
CA ALA A 122 13.36 4.75 16.48
C ALA A 122 12.45 3.99 17.48
N LEU A 123 11.65 3.05 16.97
CA LEU A 123 10.77 2.23 17.82
C LEU A 123 11.54 1.25 18.72
N ARG A 124 12.71 0.75 18.28
CA ARG A 124 13.60 -0.05 19.14
C ARG A 124 14.15 0.75 20.30
N GLU A 125 14.46 2.02 20.09
CA GLU A 125 14.95 2.94 21.13
C GLU A 125 13.81 3.55 21.97
N LEU A 126 12.54 3.33 21.59
CA LEU A 126 11.39 3.89 22.29
C LEU A 126 11.43 3.53 23.81
N ALA A 127 11.55 4.52 24.66
CA ALA A 127 11.50 4.39 26.10
C ALA A 127 10.09 4.67 26.65
N PHE A 128 9.79 4.12 27.83
CA PHE A 128 8.57 4.49 28.52
C PHE A 128 8.68 5.95 29.00
N PRO A 129 7.65 6.80 28.77
CA PRO A 129 7.80 8.26 28.91
C PRO A 129 7.80 8.78 30.35
N PHE A 130 7.67 7.90 31.34
CA PHE A 130 7.69 8.26 32.76
C PHE A 130 8.78 7.49 33.51
N PRO A 131 9.29 8.02 34.63
CA PRO A 131 10.35 7.37 35.41
C PRO A 131 9.98 5.99 35.92
N SER A 132 8.69 5.71 36.12
CA SER A 132 8.21 4.42 36.63
C SER A 132 6.81 4.09 36.07
N PHE A 133 6.55 2.81 36.00
CA PHE A 133 5.21 2.29 35.71
C PHE A 133 4.30 2.39 36.94
N ARG A 134 3.03 2.63 36.75
CA ARG A 134 2.02 2.47 37.80
C ARG A 134 1.83 0.99 38.13
N ALA A 135 1.28 0.71 39.32
CA ALA A 135 0.97 -0.67 39.73
C ALA A 135 0.10 -1.38 38.67
N GLY A 136 0.51 -2.56 38.22
CA GLY A 136 -0.14 -3.35 37.15
C GLY A 136 0.09 -2.88 35.73
N GLN A 137 0.54 -1.64 35.49
CA GLN A 137 0.74 -1.08 34.17
C GLN A 137 1.85 -1.79 33.39
N ARG A 138 2.96 -2.11 34.06
CA ARG A 138 4.09 -2.85 33.47
C ARG A 138 3.66 -4.26 33.02
N ALA A 139 2.97 -4.98 33.90
CA ALA A 139 2.49 -6.33 33.59
C ALA A 139 1.57 -6.34 32.33
N LEU A 140 0.69 -5.33 32.20
CA LEU A 140 -0.13 -5.16 31.02
C LEU A 140 0.72 -4.89 29.76
N ALA A 141 1.69 -3.99 29.85
CA ALA A 141 2.57 -3.67 28.72
C ALA A 141 3.38 -4.90 28.26
N GLU A 142 3.94 -5.66 29.19
CA GLU A 142 4.66 -6.90 28.89
C GLU A 142 3.76 -7.97 28.26
N ALA A 143 2.53 -8.12 28.72
CA ALA A 143 1.56 -9.04 28.13
C ALA A 143 1.21 -8.66 26.69
N VAL A 144 0.95 -7.37 26.44
CA VAL A 144 0.70 -6.85 25.08
C VAL A 144 1.92 -7.06 24.18
N TYR A 145 3.11 -6.71 24.64
CA TYR A 145 4.36 -6.90 23.88
C TYR A 145 4.54 -8.36 23.45
N ARG A 146 4.45 -9.30 24.40
CA ARG A 146 4.60 -10.74 24.11
C ARG A 146 3.53 -11.24 23.16
N THR A 147 2.29 -10.81 23.36
CA THR A 147 1.16 -11.20 22.52
C THR A 147 1.36 -10.75 21.08
N HIS A 148 1.79 -9.51 20.89
CA HIS A 148 2.11 -8.95 19.57
C HIS A 148 3.26 -9.70 18.90
N ARG A 149 4.36 -9.94 19.62
CA ARG A 149 5.55 -10.64 19.10
C ARG A 149 5.27 -12.09 18.69
N HIS A 150 4.29 -12.73 19.31
CA HIS A 150 3.91 -14.12 19.00
C HIS A 150 2.66 -14.24 18.12
N GLY A 151 2.12 -13.14 17.61
CA GLY A 151 0.91 -13.15 16.75
C GLY A 151 -0.31 -13.74 17.45
N ARG A 152 -0.45 -13.51 18.77
CA ARG A 152 -1.54 -14.10 19.57
C ARG A 152 -2.62 -13.08 19.88
N VAL A 153 -3.72 -13.53 20.46
CA VAL A 153 -4.81 -12.71 20.97
C VAL A 153 -4.65 -12.56 22.50
N LEU A 154 -4.87 -11.35 23.01
CA LEU A 154 -4.89 -11.05 24.43
C LEU A 154 -6.25 -10.49 24.83
N MET A 155 -6.88 -11.09 25.82
CA MET A 155 -8.00 -10.51 26.55
C MET A 155 -7.49 -10.08 27.92
N ALA A 156 -7.56 -8.78 28.20
CA ALA A 156 -7.04 -8.23 29.45
C ALA A 156 -8.09 -7.40 30.17
N GLN A 157 -8.30 -7.70 31.44
CA GLN A 157 -9.09 -6.89 32.36
C GLN A 157 -8.16 -6.10 33.27
N ALA A 158 -8.33 -4.79 33.32
CA ALA A 158 -7.51 -3.92 34.13
C ALA A 158 -8.34 -2.76 34.69
N PRO A 159 -8.14 -2.35 35.96
CA PRO A 159 -8.91 -1.28 36.59
C PRO A 159 -8.72 0.06 35.86
N THR A 160 -9.66 0.98 36.10
CA THR A 160 -9.54 2.36 35.61
C THR A 160 -8.35 3.05 36.28
N GLY A 161 -7.70 4.00 35.56
CA GLY A 161 -6.62 4.81 36.12
C GLY A 161 -5.21 4.22 36.02
N ILE A 162 -5.02 2.93 35.69
CA ILE A 162 -3.67 2.35 35.57
C ILE A 162 -2.90 2.82 34.33
N GLY A 163 -3.52 3.58 33.41
CA GLY A 163 -2.87 4.03 32.18
C GLY A 163 -2.85 2.99 31.06
N LYS A 164 -3.97 2.26 30.88
CA LYS A 164 -4.11 1.21 29.86
C LYS A 164 -3.71 1.67 28.46
N THR A 165 -4.22 2.83 28.03
CA THR A 165 -3.99 3.38 26.69
C THR A 165 -2.51 3.55 26.39
N LEU A 166 -1.78 4.17 27.32
CA LEU A 166 -0.33 4.36 27.17
C LEU A 166 0.43 3.03 27.19
N ALA A 167 0.09 2.14 28.11
CA ALA A 167 0.75 0.83 28.24
C ALA A 167 0.58 -0.03 26.99
N THR A 168 -0.64 -0.07 26.43
CA THR A 168 -0.93 -0.86 25.22
C THR A 168 -0.29 -0.27 23.97
N LEU A 169 -0.35 1.06 23.78
CA LEU A 169 0.29 1.73 22.64
C LEU A 169 1.82 1.63 22.73
N PHE A 170 2.40 1.91 23.88
CA PHE A 170 3.85 1.75 24.08
C PHE A 170 4.32 0.33 23.73
N ALA A 171 3.66 -0.68 24.26
CA ALA A 171 4.03 -2.07 24.03
C ALA A 171 3.84 -2.50 22.57
N ALA A 172 2.73 -2.10 21.93
CA ALA A 172 2.49 -2.39 20.52
C ALA A 172 3.53 -1.72 19.61
N LEU A 173 3.86 -0.45 19.84
CA LEU A 173 4.87 0.27 19.08
C LEU A 173 6.27 -0.32 19.31
N LYS A 174 6.63 -0.66 20.54
CA LYS A 174 7.91 -1.28 20.88
C LYS A 174 8.08 -2.67 20.26
N ALA A 175 6.98 -3.39 20.05
CA ALA A 175 6.95 -4.72 19.43
C ALA A 175 6.87 -4.69 17.90
N ALA A 176 6.52 -3.54 17.30
CA ALA A 176 6.28 -3.40 15.88
C ALA A 176 7.50 -3.59 14.96
N PRO A 177 8.76 -3.22 15.35
CA PRO A 177 9.91 -3.39 14.47
C PRO A 177 10.13 -4.83 14.03
N ALA A 178 10.46 -5.00 12.75
CA ALA A 178 10.77 -6.30 12.18
C ALA A 178 12.06 -6.90 12.76
N ASP A 179 12.08 -8.23 12.94
CA ASP A 179 13.32 -8.99 13.25
C ASP A 179 13.97 -9.54 11.97
N GLY A 180 13.28 -9.41 10.83
CA GLY A 180 13.74 -9.87 9.53
C GLY A 180 12.89 -9.24 8.39
N PRO A 181 13.20 -9.55 7.14
CA PRO A 181 12.43 -9.06 6.00
C PRO A 181 10.96 -9.48 6.15
N ASP A 182 10.07 -8.53 5.96
CA ASP A 182 8.60 -8.70 5.95
C ASP A 182 7.92 -9.19 7.25
N THR A 183 8.61 -9.11 8.41
CA THR A 183 8.05 -9.57 9.70
C THR A 183 7.52 -8.46 10.60
N GLY A 184 7.72 -7.20 10.27
CA GLY A 184 7.29 -6.05 11.07
C GLY A 184 5.81 -5.73 10.94
N THR A 185 5.30 -4.95 11.91
CA THR A 185 3.93 -4.41 11.86
C THR A 185 3.93 -3.03 11.25
N ASP A 186 3.25 -2.87 10.13
CA ASP A 186 3.14 -1.57 9.43
C ASP A 186 2.04 -0.68 9.98
N LYS A 187 0.98 -1.26 10.57
CA LYS A 187 -0.20 -0.52 11.03
C LYS A 187 -0.70 -1.05 12.36
N VAL A 188 -1.07 -0.13 13.24
CA VAL A 188 -1.76 -0.40 14.50
C VAL A 188 -3.14 0.25 14.45
N PHE A 189 -4.21 -0.52 14.62
CA PHE A 189 -5.57 -0.02 14.71
C PHE A 189 -5.97 0.06 16.19
N TYR A 190 -6.19 1.26 16.70
CA TYR A 190 -6.67 1.49 18.06
C TYR A 190 -8.15 1.82 18.04
N LEU A 191 -8.99 0.84 18.35
CA LEU A 191 -10.44 0.96 18.31
C LEU A 191 -10.99 1.38 19.67
N THR A 192 -11.90 2.34 19.69
CA THR A 192 -12.56 2.82 20.90
C THR A 192 -14.06 2.92 20.70
N ALA A 193 -14.83 2.57 21.72
CA ALA A 193 -16.29 2.64 21.66
C ALA A 193 -16.85 4.08 21.75
N LYS A 194 -16.04 5.06 22.17
CA LYS A 194 -16.46 6.44 22.41
C LYS A 194 -15.45 7.44 21.87
N THR A 195 -15.91 8.56 21.36
CA THR A 195 -15.09 9.67 20.83
C THR A 195 -13.98 10.13 21.78
N PRO A 196 -14.20 10.31 23.11
CA PRO A 196 -13.10 10.67 24.02
C PRO A 196 -11.96 9.67 24.06
N GLY A 197 -12.21 8.39 23.78
CA GLY A 197 -11.17 7.35 23.71
C GLY A 197 -10.16 7.59 22.57
N ARG A 198 -10.60 8.15 21.46
CA ARG A 198 -9.72 8.56 20.35
C ARG A 198 -8.72 9.63 20.82
N GLN A 199 -9.20 10.66 21.50
CA GLN A 199 -8.33 11.74 21.98
C GLN A 199 -7.29 11.20 22.97
N LEU A 200 -7.70 10.34 23.90
CA LEU A 200 -6.77 9.71 24.86
C LEU A 200 -5.66 8.91 24.15
N ALA A 201 -5.97 8.23 23.04
CA ALA A 201 -4.97 7.52 22.26
C ALA A 201 -4.00 8.48 21.56
N LEU A 202 -4.50 9.59 21.00
CA LEU A 202 -3.67 10.61 20.37
C LEU A 202 -2.75 11.31 21.39
N ASP A 203 -3.27 11.64 22.56
CA ASP A 203 -2.49 12.27 23.65
C ASP A 203 -1.40 11.30 24.18
N ALA A 204 -1.72 10.02 24.28
CA ALA A 204 -0.74 9.00 24.65
C ALA A 204 0.37 8.85 23.60
N LEU A 205 0.02 8.90 22.30
CA LEU A 205 0.99 8.89 21.22
C LEU A 205 1.87 10.15 21.24
N ALA A 206 1.27 11.32 21.43
CA ALA A 206 2.01 12.59 21.56
C ALA A 206 3.01 12.51 22.74
N THR A 207 2.62 11.94 23.87
CA THR A 207 3.50 11.74 25.03
C THR A 207 4.67 10.81 24.69
N LEU A 208 4.43 9.73 23.95
CA LEU A 208 5.47 8.79 23.52
C LEU A 208 6.45 9.43 22.53
N THR A 209 5.97 10.28 21.61
CA THR A 209 6.81 10.95 20.61
C THR A 209 7.67 12.09 21.21
N GLN A 210 7.21 12.76 22.27
CA GLN A 210 7.97 13.81 22.96
C GLN A 210 9.12 13.25 23.80
N ALA A 211 9.04 12.01 24.26
CA ALA A 211 10.03 11.39 25.11
C ALA A 211 11.32 10.94 24.39
N GLY A 212 11.60 11.47 23.19
CA GLY A 212 12.86 11.25 22.48
C GLY A 212 12.78 10.40 21.21
N THR A 213 11.60 10.09 20.74
CA THR A 213 11.44 9.44 19.42
C THR A 213 11.57 10.47 18.29
N PRO A 214 12.37 10.24 17.25
CA PRO A 214 12.42 11.14 16.10
C PRO A 214 11.03 11.35 15.50
N ARG A 215 10.80 12.52 14.94
CA ARG A 215 9.56 13.04 14.31
C ARG A 215 8.89 12.15 13.24
N ALA A 216 9.14 10.87 13.18
CA ALA A 216 8.85 10.01 12.04
C ALA A 216 7.69 9.03 12.26
N ILE A 217 6.70 9.35 13.09
CA ILE A 217 5.43 8.59 13.12
C ILE A 217 4.35 9.48 12.49
N PRO A 218 4.15 9.44 11.16
CA PRO A 218 2.98 10.09 10.57
C PRO A 218 1.75 9.27 10.97
N LEU A 219 0.97 9.84 11.89
CA LEU A 219 -0.38 9.39 12.18
C LEU A 219 -1.30 9.90 11.06
N ARG A 220 -1.82 9.01 10.24
CA ARG A 220 -2.93 9.28 9.33
C ARG A 220 -4.21 8.66 9.84
#